data_3494e9785410554f9d6082d92865c38c
#
_entry.id   3494e9785410554f9d6082d92865c38c
#
_cell.length_a   1.000
_cell.length_b   1.000
_cell.length_c   1.000
_cell.angle_alpha   90.00
_cell.angle_beta   90.00
_cell.angle_gamma   90.00
#
_symmetry.space_group_name_H-M   'P 1'
#
loop_
_entity.id
_entity.type
_entity.pdbx_description
1 polymer ?
#
loop_
_entity_poly.entity_id
_entity_poly.type
_entity_poly.pdbx_seq_one_letter_code
_entity_poly.pdbx_strand_id
1 'polypeptide(L)'
;MPHLLIVEARFYEALADALLDVATAALTAAGASFDTVTVPGALEIPATVSLAAEQYDGFVALGCVIRGETYHFEIVASESARGLMALTLDGLAIGNGILTVENEAQAWARARRSEKDKGGEAAKAALAMIAMKARFA
;
A
#
# COMPACT_ATOMS: atom_id res chain seq x y z
N MET A 1 -5.66 16.04 -12.32
CA MET A 1 -6.00 14.62 -12.14
C MET A 1 -4.76 13.85 -11.71
N PRO A 2 -4.71 13.28 -10.48
CA PRO A 2 -3.51 12.58 -10.03
C PRO A 2 -3.34 11.23 -10.73
N HIS A 3 -2.09 10.81 -10.86
CA HIS A 3 -1.69 9.53 -11.43
C HIS A 3 -0.83 8.80 -10.41
N LEU A 4 -1.28 7.64 -9.96
CA LEU A 4 -0.63 6.90 -8.87
C LEU A 4 -0.06 5.58 -9.35
N LEU A 5 0.89 5.06 -8.59
CA LEU A 5 1.39 3.71 -8.77
C LEU A 5 0.96 2.85 -7.58
N ILE A 6 0.30 1.74 -7.88
CA ILE A 6 0.03 0.72 -6.87
C ILE A 6 1.19 -0.27 -6.92
N VAL A 7 1.85 -0.47 -5.79
CA VAL A 7 2.93 -1.45 -5.65
C VAL A 7 2.43 -2.54 -4.72
N GLU A 8 2.26 -3.74 -5.26
CA GLU A 8 1.65 -4.85 -4.51
C GLU A 8 2.57 -6.06 -4.44
N ALA A 9 2.51 -6.75 -3.30
CA ALA A 9 3.16 -8.04 -3.11
C ALA A 9 2.05 -9.09 -2.98
N ARG A 10 2.17 -10.19 -3.74
CA ARG A 10 1.09 -11.18 -3.88
C ARG A 10 1.39 -12.53 -3.26
N PHE A 11 2.05 -12.54 -2.11
CA PHE A 11 2.35 -13.80 -1.44
C PHE A 11 1.07 -14.62 -1.17
N TYR A 12 -0.02 -13.94 -0.76
CA TYR A 12 -1.34 -14.55 -0.59
C TYR A 12 -2.26 -14.02 -1.68
N GLU A 13 -2.42 -14.80 -2.76
CA GLU A 13 -3.09 -14.33 -3.98
C GLU A 13 -4.51 -13.81 -3.76
N ALA A 14 -5.35 -14.56 -3.04
CA ALA A 14 -6.74 -14.16 -2.84
C ALA A 14 -6.85 -12.88 -2.00
N LEU A 15 -5.99 -12.72 -0.99
CA LEU A 15 -5.93 -11.51 -0.19
C LEU A 15 -5.43 -10.34 -1.03
N ALA A 16 -4.44 -10.59 -1.88
CA ALA A 16 -3.92 -9.56 -2.79
C ALA A 16 -5.00 -9.10 -3.76
N ASP A 17 -5.79 -10.01 -4.31
CA ASP A 17 -6.91 -9.65 -5.17
C ASP A 17 -7.91 -8.75 -4.45
N ALA A 18 -8.26 -9.10 -3.21
CA ALA A 18 -9.21 -8.31 -2.42
C ALA A 18 -8.68 -6.90 -2.14
N LEU A 19 -7.41 -6.78 -1.77
CA LEU A 19 -6.79 -5.48 -1.50
C LEU A 19 -6.72 -4.63 -2.77
N LEU A 20 -6.32 -5.24 -3.88
CA LEU A 20 -6.21 -4.53 -5.15
C LEU A 20 -7.56 -4.02 -5.63
N ASP A 21 -8.60 -4.85 -5.52
CA ASP A 21 -9.97 -4.49 -5.91
C ASP A 21 -10.45 -3.22 -5.19
N VAL A 22 -10.32 -3.18 -3.87
CA VAL A 22 -10.83 -2.04 -3.11
C VAL A 22 -9.97 -0.80 -3.29
N ALA A 23 -8.66 -0.96 -3.46
CA ALA A 23 -7.77 0.16 -3.72
C ALA A 23 -8.06 0.79 -5.09
N THR A 24 -8.19 -0.03 -6.12
CA THR A 24 -8.49 0.47 -7.47
C THR A 24 -9.87 1.10 -7.54
N ALA A 25 -10.86 0.54 -6.85
CA ALA A 25 -12.19 1.13 -6.77
C ALA A 25 -12.15 2.52 -6.13
N ALA A 26 -11.39 2.68 -5.06
CA ALA A 26 -11.27 3.98 -4.38
C ALA A 26 -10.59 5.02 -5.27
N LEU A 27 -9.54 4.64 -5.99
CA LEU A 27 -8.85 5.55 -6.92
C LEU A 27 -9.76 5.94 -8.08
N THR A 28 -10.45 4.98 -8.65
CA THR A 28 -11.38 5.23 -9.76
C THR A 28 -12.51 6.16 -9.33
N ALA A 29 -13.08 5.94 -8.15
CA ALA A 29 -14.15 6.79 -7.62
C ALA A 29 -13.68 8.23 -7.41
N ALA A 30 -12.41 8.43 -7.12
CA ALA A 30 -11.82 9.77 -6.94
C ALA A 30 -11.40 10.41 -8.28
N GLY A 31 -11.55 9.72 -9.39
CA GLY A 31 -11.15 10.24 -10.70
C GLY A 31 -9.65 10.16 -10.97
N ALA A 32 -8.90 9.42 -10.17
CA ALA A 32 -7.47 9.25 -10.35
C ALA A 32 -7.16 8.15 -11.38
N SER A 33 -6.06 8.29 -12.10
CA SER A 33 -5.52 7.22 -12.93
C SER A 33 -4.40 6.51 -12.17
N PHE A 34 -4.08 5.28 -12.59
CA PHE A 34 -3.06 4.52 -11.88
C PHE A 34 -2.50 3.39 -12.75
N ASP A 35 -1.28 3.00 -12.41
CA ASP A 35 -0.64 1.78 -12.90
C ASP A 35 -0.43 0.84 -11.71
N THR A 36 -0.24 -0.43 -11.97
CA THR A 36 0.01 -1.44 -10.92
C THR A 36 1.25 -2.24 -11.28
N VAL A 37 2.14 -2.42 -10.31
CA VAL A 37 3.29 -3.32 -10.42
C VAL A 37 3.28 -4.30 -9.27
N THR A 38 3.77 -5.52 -9.54
CA THR A 38 3.84 -6.59 -8.55
C THR A 38 5.30 -6.86 -8.23
N VAL A 39 5.61 -6.97 -6.94
CA VAL A 39 6.96 -7.26 -6.44
C VAL A 39 6.93 -8.55 -5.61
N PRO A 40 8.11 -9.20 -5.39
CA PRO A 40 8.13 -10.50 -4.70
C PRO A 40 7.55 -10.50 -3.30
N GLY A 41 7.83 -9.47 -2.50
CA GLY A 41 7.35 -9.41 -1.12
C GLY A 41 7.26 -7.98 -0.61
N ALA A 42 6.77 -7.83 0.60
CA ALA A 42 6.59 -6.50 1.21
C ALA A 42 7.92 -5.76 1.38
N LEU A 43 9.02 -6.48 1.57
CA LEU A 43 10.34 -5.84 1.71
C LEU A 43 10.79 -5.11 0.45
N GLU A 44 10.31 -5.51 -0.73
CA GLU A 44 10.68 -4.90 -2.00
C GLU A 44 9.81 -3.68 -2.36
N ILE A 45 8.76 -3.42 -1.58
CA ILE A 45 7.85 -2.32 -1.88
C ILE A 45 8.51 -0.95 -1.70
N PRO A 46 9.20 -0.65 -0.58
CA PRO A 46 9.82 0.67 -0.44
C PRO A 46 10.82 1.00 -1.53
N ALA A 47 11.67 0.07 -1.92
CA ALA A 47 12.64 0.30 -2.99
C ALA A 47 11.95 0.59 -4.33
N THR A 48 10.87 -0.12 -4.63
CA THR A 48 10.12 0.08 -5.87
C THR A 48 9.50 1.48 -5.90
N VAL A 49 8.91 1.92 -4.80
CA VAL A 49 8.39 3.28 -4.68
C VAL A 49 9.49 4.30 -4.89
N SER A 50 10.65 4.10 -4.28
CA SER A 50 11.80 5.00 -4.43
C SER A 50 12.25 5.10 -5.89
N LEU A 51 12.31 3.96 -6.59
CA LEU A 51 12.72 3.94 -8.00
C LEU A 51 11.74 4.69 -8.91
N ALA A 52 10.45 4.66 -8.59
CA ALA A 52 9.40 5.29 -9.39
C ALA A 52 9.02 6.70 -8.88
N ALA A 53 9.73 7.22 -7.91
CA ALA A 53 9.33 8.41 -7.15
C ALA A 53 8.96 9.62 -8.01
N GLU A 54 9.65 9.83 -9.12
CA GLU A 54 9.44 11.02 -9.96
C GLU A 54 8.44 10.81 -11.08
N GLN A 55 7.93 9.60 -11.24
CA GLN A 55 7.03 9.26 -12.35
C GLN A 55 5.55 9.31 -11.98
N TYR A 56 5.23 9.40 -10.70
CA TYR A 56 3.86 9.36 -10.20
C TYR A 56 3.63 10.42 -9.13
N ASP A 57 2.39 10.83 -9.00
CA ASP A 57 2.00 11.81 -7.98
C ASP A 57 1.90 11.20 -6.59
N GLY A 58 1.59 9.91 -6.53
CA GLY A 58 1.46 9.21 -5.26
C GLY A 58 1.54 7.70 -5.45
N PHE A 59 1.54 6.99 -4.33
CA PHE A 59 1.79 5.55 -4.30
C PHE A 59 0.87 4.87 -3.31
N VAL A 60 0.40 3.67 -3.66
CA VAL A 60 -0.37 2.82 -2.76
C VAL A 60 0.40 1.51 -2.58
N ALA A 61 0.81 1.22 -1.36
CA ALA A 61 1.51 -0.02 -1.04
C ALA A 61 0.48 -1.04 -0.55
N LEU A 62 0.45 -2.21 -1.17
CA LEU A 62 -0.47 -3.28 -0.79
C LEU A 62 0.28 -4.59 -0.57
N GLY A 63 -0.05 -5.28 0.50
CA GLY A 63 0.55 -6.58 0.80
C GLY A 63 -0.04 -7.14 2.07
N CYS A 64 0.41 -8.33 2.44
CA CYS A 64 -0.04 -8.97 3.66
C CYS A 64 1.09 -9.79 4.26
N VAL A 65 1.40 -9.54 5.52
CA VAL A 65 2.38 -10.29 6.28
C VAL A 65 1.65 -10.94 7.45
N ILE A 66 1.65 -12.26 7.46
CA ILE A 66 1.01 -13.03 8.54
C ILE A 66 2.11 -13.62 9.41
N ARG A 67 1.96 -13.49 10.74
CA ARG A 67 2.96 -14.00 11.68
C ARG A 67 3.17 -15.51 11.51
N GLY A 68 4.42 -15.91 11.39
CA GLY A 68 4.84 -17.31 11.34
C GLY A 68 5.61 -17.69 12.60
N GLU A 69 6.37 -18.78 12.51
CA GLU A 69 7.11 -19.34 13.63
C GLU A 69 8.45 -18.64 13.89
N THR A 70 8.97 -17.90 12.91
CA THR A 70 10.29 -17.29 13.00
C THR A 70 10.20 -15.79 13.16
N TYR A 71 11.34 -15.16 13.38
CA TYR A 71 11.45 -13.71 13.53
C TYR A 71 11.23 -12.94 12.21
N HIS A 72 11.05 -13.64 11.11
CA HIS A 72 10.89 -13.04 9.80
C HIS A 72 9.74 -12.04 9.72
N PHE A 73 8.61 -12.35 10.39
CA PHE A 73 7.45 -11.45 10.43
C PHE A 73 7.85 -10.07 10.96
N GLU A 74 8.57 -10.01 12.08
CA GLU A 74 8.97 -8.75 12.69
C GLU A 74 9.86 -7.94 11.76
N ILE A 75 10.78 -8.59 11.06
CA ILE A 75 11.68 -7.92 10.12
C ILE A 75 10.88 -7.34 8.96
N VAL A 76 10.04 -8.14 8.33
CA VAL A 76 9.27 -7.69 7.16
C VAL A 76 8.31 -6.58 7.54
N ALA A 77 7.57 -6.75 8.63
CA ALA A 77 6.61 -5.75 9.09
C ALA A 77 7.30 -4.43 9.45
N SER A 78 8.37 -4.49 10.24
CA SER A 78 9.08 -3.29 10.69
C SER A 78 9.80 -2.58 9.55
N GLU A 79 10.53 -3.32 8.71
CA GLU A 79 11.35 -2.69 7.69
C GLU A 79 10.54 -2.15 6.52
N SER A 80 9.44 -2.82 6.13
CA SER A 80 8.57 -2.26 5.10
C SER A 80 7.94 -0.96 5.57
N ALA A 81 7.43 -0.92 6.80
CA ALA A 81 6.84 0.29 7.38
C ALA A 81 7.89 1.40 7.53
N ARG A 82 9.07 1.07 8.04
CA ARG A 82 10.15 2.04 8.22
C ARG A 82 10.59 2.63 6.89
N GLY A 83 10.75 1.79 5.87
CA GLY A 83 11.16 2.24 4.54
C GLY A 83 10.14 3.18 3.91
N LEU A 84 8.85 2.84 4.00
CA LEU A 84 7.80 3.70 3.48
C LEU A 84 7.72 5.02 4.25
N MET A 85 7.85 4.97 5.58
CA MET A 85 7.82 6.18 6.40
C MET A 85 8.98 7.12 6.04
N ALA A 86 10.19 6.57 5.82
CA ALA A 86 11.33 7.38 5.41
C ALA A 86 11.03 8.12 4.10
N LEU A 87 10.40 7.45 3.15
CA LEU A 87 10.03 8.06 1.86
C LEU A 87 8.95 9.13 2.04
N THR A 88 7.97 8.92 2.92
CA THR A 88 6.94 9.93 3.16
C THR A 88 7.54 11.19 3.77
N LEU A 89 8.52 11.04 4.66
CA LEU A 89 9.20 12.18 5.26
C LEU A 89 10.07 12.92 4.24
N ASP A 90 10.47 12.26 3.15
CA ASP A 90 11.14 12.89 2.02
C ASP A 90 10.16 13.55 1.04
N GLY A 91 8.89 13.53 1.33
CA GLY A 91 7.89 14.24 0.54
C GLY A 91 7.08 13.39 -0.44
N LEU A 92 7.19 12.08 -0.41
CA LEU A 92 6.36 11.22 -1.25
C LEU A 92 4.98 11.00 -0.63
N ALA A 93 3.95 11.03 -1.47
CA ALA A 93 2.58 10.79 -1.03
C ALA A 93 2.30 9.29 -1.09
N ILE A 94 2.28 8.61 0.06
CA ILE A 94 2.14 7.16 0.12
C ILE A 94 1.00 6.76 1.05
N GLY A 95 0.16 5.84 0.57
CA GLY A 95 -0.80 5.15 1.42
C GLY A 95 -0.29 3.74 1.71
N ASN A 96 -0.18 3.37 2.97
CA ASN A 96 0.33 2.05 3.37
C ASN A 96 -0.82 1.09 3.67
N GLY A 97 -1.05 0.16 2.76
CA GLY A 97 -2.01 -0.92 2.91
C GLY A 97 -1.37 -2.30 3.08
N ILE A 98 -0.14 -2.34 3.60
CA ILE A 98 0.49 -3.61 3.93
C ILE A 98 -0.07 -4.09 5.27
N LEU A 99 -0.83 -5.18 5.21
CA LEU A 99 -1.41 -5.77 6.41
C LEU A 99 -0.34 -6.52 7.20
N THR A 100 -0.34 -6.34 8.52
CA THR A 100 0.56 -7.05 9.42
C THR A 100 -0.29 -7.68 10.51
N VAL A 101 -0.56 -8.96 10.38
CA VAL A 101 -1.57 -9.65 11.18
C VAL A 101 -1.04 -10.95 11.78
N GLU A 102 -1.75 -11.44 12.81
CA GLU A 102 -1.38 -12.67 13.50
C GLU A 102 -1.88 -13.92 12.79
N ASN A 103 -3.00 -13.80 12.05
CA ASN A 103 -3.63 -14.94 11.39
C ASN A 103 -4.44 -14.51 10.17
N GLU A 104 -4.86 -15.49 9.38
CA GLU A 104 -5.58 -15.23 8.13
C GLU A 104 -6.94 -14.57 8.35
N ALA A 105 -7.65 -14.91 9.42
CA ALA A 105 -8.94 -14.29 9.72
C ALA A 105 -8.81 -12.79 9.93
N GLN A 106 -7.75 -12.36 10.61
CA GLN A 106 -7.47 -10.93 10.78
C GLN A 106 -7.16 -10.27 9.46
N ALA A 107 -6.46 -10.98 8.56
CA ALA A 107 -6.14 -10.45 7.24
C ALA A 107 -7.42 -10.21 6.43
N TRP A 108 -8.34 -11.18 6.40
CA TRP A 108 -9.59 -11.03 5.66
C TRP A 108 -10.49 -9.93 6.21
N ALA A 109 -10.55 -9.79 7.53
CA ALA A 109 -11.31 -8.70 8.14
C ALA A 109 -10.83 -7.33 7.68
N ARG A 110 -9.53 -7.19 7.44
CA ARG A 110 -8.93 -5.93 7.00
C ARG A 110 -8.96 -5.74 5.49
N ALA A 111 -8.95 -6.83 4.72
CA ALA A 111 -8.96 -6.76 3.27
C ALA A 111 -10.35 -6.48 2.69
N ARG A 112 -11.41 -6.91 3.37
CA ARG A 112 -12.79 -6.77 2.84
C ARG A 112 -13.31 -5.36 2.98
N ARG A 113 -13.95 -4.88 1.89
CA ARG A 113 -14.62 -3.57 1.86
C ARG A 113 -15.69 -3.46 2.94
N SER A 114 -16.43 -4.55 3.17
CA SER A 114 -17.54 -4.59 4.14
C SER A 114 -17.08 -4.57 5.60
N GLU A 115 -15.79 -4.66 5.84
CA GLU A 115 -15.24 -4.64 7.19
C GLU A 115 -14.28 -3.45 7.33
N LYS A 116 -12.95 -3.69 7.39
CA LYS A 116 -12.01 -2.59 7.65
C LYS A 116 -11.48 -1.89 6.38
N ASP A 117 -11.63 -2.52 5.22
CA ASP A 117 -11.30 -1.90 3.92
C ASP A 117 -9.94 -1.20 3.89
N LYS A 118 -8.89 -1.90 4.33
CA LYS A 118 -7.56 -1.28 4.45
C LYS A 118 -6.95 -0.89 3.11
N GLY A 119 -7.24 -1.64 2.04
CA GLY A 119 -6.79 -1.25 0.69
C GLY A 119 -7.42 0.05 0.24
N GLY A 120 -8.72 0.21 0.47
CA GLY A 120 -9.43 1.46 0.16
C GLY A 120 -8.93 2.61 1.03
N GLU A 121 -8.70 2.38 2.32
CA GLU A 121 -8.13 3.40 3.20
C GLU A 121 -6.74 3.85 2.74
N ALA A 122 -5.89 2.91 2.31
CA ALA A 122 -4.56 3.23 1.83
C ALA A 122 -4.63 4.11 0.58
N ALA A 123 -5.53 3.78 -0.35
CA ALA A 123 -5.72 4.60 -1.55
C ALA A 123 -6.16 6.02 -1.18
N LYS A 124 -7.10 6.15 -0.26
CA LYS A 124 -7.57 7.46 0.22
C LYS A 124 -6.48 8.23 0.94
N ALA A 125 -5.63 7.54 1.70
CA ALA A 125 -4.50 8.18 2.38
C ALA A 125 -3.51 8.75 1.36
N ALA A 126 -3.21 8.01 0.30
CA ALA A 126 -2.32 8.50 -0.76
C ALA A 126 -2.90 9.76 -1.42
N LEU A 127 -4.20 9.73 -1.74
CA LEU A 127 -4.88 10.89 -2.33
C LEU A 127 -4.86 12.10 -1.39
N ALA A 128 -5.09 11.88 -0.09
CA ALA A 128 -5.03 12.95 0.91
C ALA A 128 -3.64 13.57 0.98
N MET A 129 -2.59 12.75 0.89
CA MET A 129 -1.21 13.26 0.93
C MET A 129 -0.82 13.98 -0.36
N ILE A 130 -1.36 13.57 -1.50
CA ILE A 130 -1.18 14.33 -2.75
C ILE A 130 -1.76 15.74 -2.58
N ALA A 131 -2.97 15.83 -2.03
CA ALA A 131 -3.62 17.12 -1.77
C ALA A 131 -2.84 17.97 -0.77
N MET A 132 -2.30 17.35 0.28
CA MET A 132 -1.52 18.03 1.30
C MET A 132 -0.22 18.57 0.71
N LYS A 133 0.43 17.79 -0.14
CA LYS A 133 1.66 18.18 -0.83
C LYS A 133 1.41 19.39 -1.74
N ALA A 134 0.28 19.42 -2.45
CA ALA A 134 -0.11 20.54 -3.28
C ALA A 134 -0.37 21.80 -2.43
N ARG A 135 -1.01 21.63 -1.28
CA ARG A 135 -1.32 22.74 -0.37
C ARG A 135 -0.07 23.46 0.12
N PHE A 136 0.99 22.72 0.40
CA PHE A 136 2.24 23.26 0.96
C PHE A 136 3.38 23.41 -0.07
N ALA A 137 3.05 23.27 -1.32
CA ALA A 137 4.05 23.44 -2.37
C ALA A 137 4.46 24.92 -2.55
#